data_141b2e3fa314ed768b22c9266b2ec5b3
#
_entry.id   141b2e3fa314ed768b22c9266b2ec5b3
#
_cell.length_a   1.000
_cell.length_b   1.000
_cell.length_c   1.000
_cell.angle_alpha   90.00
_cell.angle_beta   90.00
_cell.angle_gamma   90.00
#
_symmetry.space_group_name_H-M   'P 1'
#
loop_
_entity.id
_entity.type
_entity.pdbx_description
1 polymer ?
#
loop_
_entity_poly.entity_id
_entity_poly.type
_entity_poly.pdbx_seq_one_letter_code
_entity_poly.pdbx_strand_id
1 'polypeptide(L)'
;MPEKTNQKIGIMADSHGDPEAIATGALFLKQRGCRALYHLGDICDSTLWKTADECVAQVRDHGIVAVKGNNDHTLAADARGRSDGGIRPATITFLENLPLSLTVGSAKLVHSRPFVRHLGLSAMIGVVGKREAADYFRANPKGLLFRGHSHKPEMIDRRNNKIRFSSLSAGQTIDLTGNRPCIVTCGALTSGFVMTWEPKSDRLTCCSCR
;
A
#
# COMPACT_ATOMS: atom_id res chain seq x y z
N MET A 1 -24.34 0.12 -4.47
CA MET A 1 -23.12 0.03 -5.32
C MET A 1 -22.11 0.99 -4.73
N PRO A 2 -20.84 0.63 -4.49
CA PRO A 2 -19.85 1.60 -4.04
C PRO A 2 -19.75 2.69 -5.10
N GLU A 3 -19.85 3.96 -4.66
CA GLU A 3 -19.66 5.12 -5.53
C GLU A 3 -18.33 4.98 -6.25
N LYS A 4 -18.35 5.08 -7.60
CA LYS A 4 -17.13 5.21 -8.37
C LYS A 4 -16.48 6.52 -7.94
N THR A 5 -15.42 6.46 -7.16
CA THR A 5 -14.66 7.66 -6.81
C THR A 5 -14.15 8.27 -8.11
N ASN A 6 -14.66 9.45 -8.47
CA ASN A 6 -14.19 10.23 -9.63
C ASN A 6 -12.82 10.89 -9.37
N GLN A 7 -12.30 10.71 -8.16
CA GLN A 7 -11.10 11.40 -7.70
C GLN A 7 -9.84 10.61 -8.04
N LYS A 8 -8.80 11.34 -8.45
CA LYS A 8 -7.47 10.80 -8.61
C LYS A 8 -6.90 10.40 -7.25
N ILE A 9 -6.37 9.20 -7.16
CA ILE A 9 -5.89 8.56 -5.94
C ILE A 9 -4.38 8.48 -5.97
N GLY A 10 -3.76 8.86 -4.85
CA GLY A 10 -2.34 8.65 -4.59
C GLY A 10 -2.13 7.42 -3.72
N ILE A 11 -1.13 6.62 -4.08
CA ILE A 11 -0.79 5.38 -3.39
C ILE A 11 0.70 5.38 -3.08
N MET A 12 1.04 5.06 -1.83
CA MET A 12 2.40 4.89 -1.33
C MET A 12 2.48 3.65 -0.42
N ALA A 13 3.67 3.15 -0.17
CA ALA A 13 3.92 1.98 0.66
C ALA A 13 5.34 1.98 1.22
N ASP A 14 5.56 1.23 2.28
CA ASP A 14 6.90 0.85 2.73
C ASP A 14 7.80 2.07 3.00
N SER A 15 7.34 2.97 3.89
CA SER A 15 8.11 4.14 4.37
C SER A 15 9.11 3.80 5.47
N HIS A 16 8.94 2.64 6.13
CA HIS A 16 9.90 2.08 7.08
C HIS A 16 10.48 3.09 8.08
N GLY A 17 9.62 3.86 8.74
CA GLY A 17 10.06 4.79 9.79
C GLY A 17 10.70 6.07 9.27
N ASP A 18 10.51 6.44 8.01
CA ASP A 18 10.98 7.69 7.41
C ASP A 18 9.83 8.71 7.30
N PRO A 19 9.67 9.64 8.28
CA PRO A 19 8.60 10.63 8.26
C PRO A 19 8.76 11.66 7.13
N GLU A 20 10.00 11.97 6.72
CA GLU A 20 10.27 12.91 5.63
C GLU A 20 9.84 12.31 4.29
N ALA A 21 10.09 11.01 4.07
CA ALA A 21 9.61 10.33 2.89
C ALA A 21 8.06 10.35 2.81
N ILE A 22 7.36 10.14 3.95
CA ILE A 22 5.89 10.21 4.00
C ILE A 22 5.41 11.61 3.59
N ALA A 23 5.98 12.67 4.19
CA ALA A 23 5.62 14.05 3.88
C ALA A 23 5.89 14.39 2.41
N THR A 24 7.09 14.06 1.91
CA THR A 24 7.49 14.29 0.51
C THR A 24 6.56 13.57 -0.47
N GLY A 25 6.29 12.29 -0.25
CA GLY A 25 5.39 11.50 -1.07
C GLY A 25 3.97 12.05 -1.08
N ALA A 26 3.47 12.47 0.10
CA ALA A 26 2.13 13.05 0.24
C ALA A 26 2.01 14.39 -0.52
N LEU A 27 2.99 15.28 -0.37
CA LEU A 27 3.02 16.58 -1.07
C LEU A 27 3.11 16.38 -2.58
N PHE A 28 4.00 15.49 -3.04
CA PHE A 28 4.14 15.15 -4.45
C PHE A 28 2.83 14.64 -5.05
N LEU A 29 2.14 13.72 -4.37
CA LEU A 29 0.86 13.18 -4.85
C LEU A 29 -0.23 14.24 -4.87
N LYS A 30 -0.31 15.13 -3.87
CA LYS A 30 -1.24 16.27 -3.85
C LYS A 30 -0.98 17.22 -5.03
N GLN A 31 0.29 17.54 -5.32
CA GLN A 31 0.67 18.37 -6.48
C GLN A 31 0.29 17.71 -7.82
N ARG A 32 0.25 16.38 -7.89
CA ARG A 32 -0.24 15.61 -9.04
C ARG A 32 -1.78 15.53 -9.12
N GLY A 33 -2.48 16.24 -8.26
CA GLY A 33 -3.94 16.34 -8.25
C GLY A 33 -4.64 15.18 -7.54
N CYS A 34 -3.91 14.37 -6.75
CA CYS A 34 -4.54 13.33 -5.94
C CYS A 34 -5.34 13.96 -4.80
N ARG A 35 -6.62 13.58 -4.67
CA ARG A 35 -7.55 14.07 -3.65
C ARG A 35 -7.70 13.12 -2.47
N ALA A 36 -7.33 11.85 -2.65
CA ALA A 36 -7.28 10.83 -1.60
C ALA A 36 -5.92 10.16 -1.65
N LEU A 37 -5.32 9.93 -0.47
CA LEU A 37 -4.02 9.31 -0.31
C LEU A 37 -4.15 8.03 0.50
N TYR A 38 -3.49 6.97 0.04
CA TYR A 38 -3.48 5.67 0.69
C TYR A 38 -2.05 5.18 0.91
N HIS A 39 -1.80 4.61 2.10
CA HIS A 39 -0.55 3.96 2.44
C HIS A 39 -0.77 2.46 2.62
N LEU A 40 0.00 1.65 1.90
CA LEU A 40 -0.18 0.19 1.86
C LEU A 40 0.58 -0.57 2.96
N GLY A 41 0.82 0.09 4.10
CA GLY A 41 1.47 -0.51 5.28
C GLY A 41 2.98 -0.39 5.28
N ASP A 42 3.58 -0.83 6.41
CA ASP A 42 4.96 -0.57 6.79
C ASP A 42 5.25 0.95 6.82
N ILE A 43 4.38 1.67 7.56
CA ILE A 43 4.51 3.10 7.88
C ILE A 43 5.73 3.28 8.78
N CYS A 44 5.78 2.48 9.85
CA CYS A 44 6.86 2.46 10.81
C CYS A 44 7.81 1.29 10.52
N ASP A 45 8.96 1.30 11.20
CA ASP A 45 9.91 0.19 11.22
C ASP A 45 10.09 -0.28 12.66
N SER A 46 10.02 -1.58 12.90
CA SER A 46 10.16 -2.15 14.24
C SER A 46 11.57 -1.94 14.83
N THR A 47 12.57 -1.73 13.99
CA THR A 47 13.95 -1.43 14.39
C THR A 47 14.20 0.06 14.57
N LEU A 48 13.44 0.91 13.89
CA LEU A 48 13.53 2.39 13.95
C LEU A 48 12.36 2.99 14.74
N TRP A 49 11.97 2.36 15.85
CA TRP A 49 10.79 2.70 16.62
C TRP A 49 10.73 4.16 17.11
N LYS A 50 11.89 4.85 17.24
CA LYS A 50 11.98 6.24 17.71
C LYS A 50 11.27 7.25 16.80
N THR A 51 11.11 6.93 15.52
CA THR A 51 10.45 7.81 14.54
C THR A 51 8.96 7.50 14.39
N ALA A 52 8.44 6.53 15.14
CA ALA A 52 7.06 6.06 14.98
C ALA A 52 6.02 7.17 15.20
N ASP A 53 6.23 8.00 16.25
CA ASP A 53 5.31 9.09 16.55
C ASP A 53 5.27 10.12 15.41
N GLU A 54 6.41 10.42 14.81
CA GLU A 54 6.54 11.36 13.70
C GLU A 54 5.91 10.79 12.43
N CYS A 55 6.15 9.50 12.13
CA CYS A 55 5.54 8.82 10.99
C CYS A 55 4.01 8.85 11.07
N VAL A 56 3.44 8.50 12.24
CA VAL A 56 2.00 8.53 12.45
C VAL A 56 1.44 9.95 12.40
N ALA A 57 2.19 10.95 12.89
CA ALA A 57 1.82 12.35 12.75
C ALA A 57 1.71 12.74 11.27
N GLN A 58 2.72 12.42 10.44
CA GLN A 58 2.67 12.70 8.99
C GLN A 58 1.48 12.03 8.30
N VAL A 59 1.18 10.77 8.64
CA VAL A 59 0.01 10.07 8.08
C VAL A 59 -1.28 10.81 8.41
N ARG A 60 -1.45 11.27 9.67
CA ARG A 60 -2.63 12.03 10.12
C ARG A 60 -2.71 13.42 9.50
N ASP A 61 -1.63 14.18 9.52
CA ASP A 61 -1.58 15.58 9.07
C ASP A 61 -1.83 15.68 7.56
N HIS A 62 -1.40 14.68 6.79
CA HIS A 62 -1.67 14.62 5.36
C HIS A 62 -3.00 13.96 5.00
N GLY A 63 -3.77 13.44 5.98
CA GLY A 63 -5.06 12.76 5.78
C GLY A 63 -4.92 11.44 5.01
N ILE A 64 -3.82 10.71 5.24
CA ILE A 64 -3.55 9.45 4.57
C ILE A 64 -4.33 8.32 5.25
N VAL A 65 -5.06 7.53 4.47
CA VAL A 65 -5.74 6.32 4.94
C VAL A 65 -4.81 5.13 4.72
N ALA A 66 -4.61 4.29 5.74
CA ALA A 66 -3.60 3.24 5.66
C ALA A 66 -4.14 1.85 5.99
N VAL A 67 -3.47 0.83 5.45
CA VAL A 67 -3.58 -0.56 5.90
C VAL A 67 -2.38 -0.93 6.77
N LYS A 68 -2.53 -1.97 7.58
CA LYS A 68 -1.48 -2.47 8.46
C LYS A 68 -0.43 -3.25 7.67
N GLY A 69 0.85 -2.90 7.87
CA GLY A 69 1.99 -3.70 7.46
C GLY A 69 2.53 -4.60 8.59
N ASN A 70 3.48 -5.45 8.25
CA ASN A 70 4.08 -6.35 9.24
C ASN A 70 4.97 -5.60 10.24
N ASN A 71 5.69 -4.57 9.82
CA ASN A 71 6.47 -3.74 10.73
C ASN A 71 5.58 -2.93 11.67
N ASP A 72 4.46 -2.38 11.19
CA ASP A 72 3.47 -1.70 12.02
C ASP A 72 2.91 -2.63 13.11
N HIS A 73 2.62 -3.88 12.74
CA HIS A 73 2.12 -4.88 13.68
C HIS A 73 3.16 -5.25 14.73
N THR A 74 4.40 -5.55 14.29
CA THR A 74 5.50 -5.94 15.19
C THR A 74 5.79 -4.81 16.17
N LEU A 75 5.89 -3.57 15.69
CA LEU A 75 6.13 -2.41 16.52
C LEU A 75 5.06 -2.22 17.59
N ALA A 76 3.79 -2.32 17.23
CA ALA A 76 2.68 -2.19 18.17
C ALA A 76 2.66 -3.33 19.20
N ALA A 77 2.99 -4.56 18.81
CA ALA A 77 3.08 -5.72 19.71
C ALA A 77 4.24 -5.58 20.69
N ASP A 78 5.42 -5.18 20.22
CA ASP A 78 6.61 -5.01 21.03
C ASP A 78 6.47 -3.85 22.02
N ALA A 79 5.80 -2.76 21.61
CA ALA A 79 5.58 -1.58 22.45
C ALA A 79 4.71 -1.87 23.67
N ARG A 80 3.81 -2.86 23.62
CA ARG A 80 3.00 -3.27 24.78
C ARG A 80 3.82 -3.80 25.94
N GLY A 81 5.01 -4.38 25.69
CA GLY A 81 5.91 -4.90 26.70
C GLY A 81 6.95 -3.90 27.22
N ARG A 82 7.01 -2.68 26.66
CA ARG A 82 8.02 -1.68 27.02
C ARG A 82 7.52 -0.76 28.13
N SER A 83 8.27 -0.70 29.22
CA SER A 83 8.04 0.22 30.35
C SER A 83 8.76 1.57 30.17
N ASP A 84 9.58 1.74 29.14
CA ASP A 84 10.48 2.86 28.94
C ASP A 84 9.86 4.08 28.23
N GLY A 85 8.55 4.05 27.96
CA GLY A 85 7.78 5.21 27.48
C GLY A 85 8.18 5.74 26.11
N GLY A 86 8.86 4.93 25.28
CA GLY A 86 9.48 5.38 24.03
C GLY A 86 8.52 5.75 22.88
N ILE A 87 7.27 5.30 22.89
CA ILE A 87 6.26 5.56 21.85
C ILE A 87 4.97 6.00 22.52
N ARG A 88 4.34 7.05 21.99
CA ARG A 88 3.07 7.56 22.55
C ARG A 88 1.95 6.50 22.48
N PRO A 89 1.13 6.36 23.53
CA PRO A 89 -0.01 5.43 23.52
C PRO A 89 -0.96 5.63 22.34
N ALA A 90 -1.16 6.88 21.92
CA ALA A 90 -2.00 7.21 20.77
C ALA A 90 -1.43 6.69 19.43
N THR A 91 -0.10 6.58 19.31
CA THR A 91 0.58 5.99 18.15
C THR A 91 0.41 4.48 18.14
N ILE A 92 0.61 3.84 19.29
CA ILE A 92 0.39 2.38 19.44
C ILE A 92 -1.05 2.04 19.09
N THR A 93 -2.02 2.75 19.68
CA THR A 93 -3.44 2.57 19.39
C THR A 93 -3.76 2.77 17.89
N PHE A 94 -3.14 3.76 17.24
CA PHE A 94 -3.32 3.98 15.81
C PHE A 94 -2.84 2.75 14.99
N LEU A 95 -1.62 2.26 15.25
CA LEU A 95 -1.05 1.11 14.56
C LEU A 95 -1.85 -0.18 14.81
N GLU A 96 -2.33 -0.38 16.05
CA GLU A 96 -3.17 -1.51 16.42
C GLU A 96 -4.51 -1.54 15.66
N ASN A 97 -5.09 -0.39 15.41
CA ASN A 97 -6.40 -0.25 14.75
C ASN A 97 -6.33 -0.17 13.23
N LEU A 98 -5.14 -0.17 12.62
CA LEU A 98 -5.02 -0.22 11.18
C LEU A 98 -5.69 -1.49 10.62
N PRO A 99 -6.55 -1.36 9.59
CA PRO A 99 -7.19 -2.51 8.96
C PRO A 99 -6.18 -3.31 8.14
N LEU A 100 -6.39 -4.62 7.98
CA LEU A 100 -5.57 -5.47 7.11
C LEU A 100 -5.87 -5.27 5.62
N SER A 101 -7.03 -4.71 5.29
CA SER A 101 -7.41 -4.40 3.91
C SER A 101 -8.43 -3.28 3.84
N LEU A 102 -8.40 -2.55 2.73
CA LEU A 102 -9.39 -1.55 2.37
C LEU A 102 -9.97 -1.86 0.99
N THR A 103 -11.18 -1.36 0.72
CA THR A 103 -11.77 -1.38 -0.61
C THR A 103 -12.02 0.06 -1.04
N VAL A 104 -11.50 0.43 -2.21
CA VAL A 104 -11.59 1.78 -2.76
C VAL A 104 -12.11 1.67 -4.18
N GLY A 105 -13.36 2.02 -4.41
CA GLY A 105 -14.02 1.78 -5.68
C GLY A 105 -13.98 0.29 -6.06
N SER A 106 -13.35 -0.03 -7.18
CA SER A 106 -13.18 -1.41 -7.67
C SER A 106 -11.86 -2.06 -7.23
N ALA A 107 -11.02 -1.35 -6.49
CA ALA A 107 -9.72 -1.83 -6.06
C ALA A 107 -9.75 -2.31 -4.62
N LYS A 108 -8.99 -3.36 -4.32
CA LYS A 108 -8.64 -3.80 -2.98
C LYS A 108 -7.21 -3.37 -2.66
N LEU A 109 -7.00 -2.86 -1.45
CA LEU A 109 -5.72 -2.43 -0.93
C LEU A 109 -5.33 -3.35 0.21
N VAL A 110 -4.10 -3.88 0.20
CA VAL A 110 -3.52 -4.73 1.25
C VAL A 110 -2.03 -4.42 1.37
N HIS A 111 -1.40 -4.86 2.46
CA HIS A 111 0.05 -4.73 2.54
C HIS A 111 0.76 -5.79 1.68
N SER A 112 0.44 -7.07 1.83
CA SER A 112 1.11 -8.13 1.07
C SER A 112 0.13 -9.05 0.35
N ARG A 113 -0.40 -10.10 1.00
CA ARG A 113 -1.25 -11.12 0.36
C ARG A 113 -2.72 -10.74 0.34
N PRO A 114 -3.47 -11.07 -0.73
CA PRO A 114 -4.88 -10.67 -0.88
C PRO A 114 -5.87 -11.46 0.00
N PHE A 115 -5.47 -12.59 0.59
CA PHE A 115 -6.36 -13.55 1.25
C PHE A 115 -6.55 -13.25 2.75
N VAL A 116 -6.82 -11.99 3.11
CA VAL A 116 -6.93 -11.53 4.50
C VAL A 116 -7.93 -12.32 5.33
N ARG A 117 -9.07 -12.74 4.75
CA ARG A 117 -10.09 -13.51 5.47
C ARG A 117 -9.59 -14.89 5.92
N HIS A 118 -8.71 -15.52 5.17
CA HIS A 118 -8.19 -16.86 5.45
C HIS A 118 -6.86 -16.83 6.22
N LEU A 119 -6.04 -15.81 5.96
CA LEU A 119 -4.70 -15.69 6.50
C LEU A 119 -4.62 -14.85 7.77
N GLY A 120 -5.64 -13.98 8.03
CA GLY A 120 -5.59 -13.02 9.13
C GLY A 120 -4.32 -12.19 9.08
N LEU A 121 -3.61 -12.07 10.21
CA LEU A 121 -2.34 -11.34 10.31
C LEU A 121 -1.26 -11.86 9.37
N SER A 122 -1.26 -13.17 9.05
CA SER A 122 -0.28 -13.75 8.11
C SER A 122 -0.43 -13.22 6.67
N ALA A 123 -1.52 -12.51 6.35
CA ALA A 123 -1.65 -11.83 5.06
C ALA A 123 -0.68 -10.66 4.88
N MET A 124 -0.11 -10.14 5.97
CA MET A 124 0.86 -9.03 5.91
C MET A 124 2.25 -9.45 5.48
N ILE A 125 2.56 -10.76 5.54
CA ILE A 125 3.89 -11.30 5.22
C ILE A 125 3.85 -12.21 4.00
N GLY A 126 5.01 -12.35 3.35
CA GLY A 126 5.20 -13.23 2.22
C GLY A 126 5.02 -12.54 0.86
N VAL A 127 5.36 -13.25 -0.18
CA VAL A 127 5.30 -12.77 -1.56
C VAL A 127 4.05 -13.28 -2.26
N VAL A 128 3.66 -12.59 -3.32
CA VAL A 128 2.62 -13.06 -4.26
C VAL A 128 3.33 -13.71 -5.43
N GLY A 129 3.40 -15.04 -5.43
CA GLY A 129 3.95 -15.82 -6.53
C GLY A 129 2.88 -16.16 -7.58
N LYS A 130 3.25 -17.00 -8.56
CA LYS A 130 2.33 -17.44 -9.63
C LYS A 130 1.07 -18.12 -9.08
N ARG A 131 1.21 -18.93 -8.03
CA ARG A 131 0.10 -19.67 -7.42
C ARG A 131 -0.89 -18.70 -6.76
N GLU A 132 -0.40 -17.82 -5.91
CA GLU A 132 -1.23 -16.84 -5.20
C GLU A 132 -1.93 -15.89 -6.17
N ALA A 133 -1.22 -15.45 -7.23
CA ALA A 133 -1.81 -14.62 -8.28
C ALA A 133 -2.92 -15.38 -9.04
N ALA A 134 -2.69 -16.63 -9.42
CA ALA A 134 -3.68 -17.45 -10.09
C ALA A 134 -4.94 -17.66 -9.24
N ASP A 135 -4.78 -17.94 -7.94
CA ASP A 135 -5.88 -18.11 -7.00
C ASP A 135 -6.68 -16.82 -6.83
N TYR A 136 -5.97 -15.68 -6.70
CA TYR A 136 -6.61 -14.36 -6.63
C TYR A 136 -7.41 -14.05 -7.91
N PHE A 137 -6.84 -14.30 -9.09
CA PHE A 137 -7.51 -14.03 -10.38
C PHE A 137 -8.70 -14.94 -10.64
N ARG A 138 -8.66 -16.18 -10.13
CA ARG A 138 -9.79 -17.11 -10.19
C ARG A 138 -10.96 -16.61 -9.34
N ALA A 139 -10.67 -16.15 -8.14
CA ALA A 139 -11.68 -15.61 -7.22
C ALA A 139 -12.18 -14.22 -7.62
N ASN A 140 -11.39 -13.44 -8.38
CA ASN A 140 -11.67 -12.06 -8.74
C ASN A 140 -11.39 -11.80 -10.22
N PRO A 141 -12.25 -12.27 -11.17
CA PRO A 141 -11.99 -12.22 -12.61
C PRO A 141 -11.81 -10.82 -13.21
N LYS A 142 -12.26 -9.78 -12.50
CA LYS A 142 -12.10 -8.35 -12.87
C LYS A 142 -11.39 -7.57 -11.77
N GLY A 143 -10.72 -8.27 -10.85
CA GLY A 143 -10.12 -7.68 -9.66
C GLY A 143 -8.94 -6.75 -9.96
N LEU A 144 -8.83 -5.70 -9.17
CA LEU A 144 -7.64 -4.86 -9.06
C LEU A 144 -7.18 -4.89 -7.60
N LEU A 145 -5.92 -5.24 -7.40
CA LEU A 145 -5.29 -5.25 -6.08
C LEU A 145 -4.07 -4.34 -6.09
N PHE A 146 -4.00 -3.44 -5.13
CA PHE A 146 -2.76 -2.70 -4.82
C PHE A 146 -2.12 -3.28 -3.56
N ARG A 147 -0.81 -3.44 -3.60
CA ARG A 147 0.00 -3.94 -2.48
C ARG A 147 1.35 -3.24 -2.36
N GLY A 148 1.98 -3.34 -1.18
CA GLY A 148 3.36 -2.97 -0.88
C GLY A 148 4.26 -4.20 -0.69
N HIS A 149 5.05 -4.20 0.38
CA HIS A 149 5.86 -5.28 0.94
C HIS A 149 7.06 -5.74 0.09
N SER A 150 6.95 -5.84 -1.22
CA SER A 150 8.05 -6.35 -2.08
C SER A 150 9.02 -5.26 -2.52
N HIS A 151 8.80 -4.01 -2.15
CA HIS A 151 9.61 -2.80 -2.38
C HIS A 151 9.90 -2.46 -3.87
N LYS A 152 9.61 -3.34 -4.81
CA LYS A 152 9.85 -3.12 -6.25
C LYS A 152 8.52 -2.87 -6.94
N PRO A 153 8.39 -1.79 -7.74
CA PRO A 153 7.18 -1.55 -8.51
C PRO A 153 7.00 -2.66 -9.55
N GLU A 154 5.84 -3.31 -9.50
CA GLU A 154 5.56 -4.47 -10.35
C GLU A 154 4.06 -4.57 -10.64
N MET A 155 3.72 -5.07 -11.82
CA MET A 155 2.38 -5.50 -12.16
C MET A 155 2.38 -6.99 -12.46
N ILE A 156 1.41 -7.71 -11.87
CA ILE A 156 1.11 -9.11 -12.18
C ILE A 156 -0.23 -9.13 -12.88
N ASP A 157 -0.27 -9.64 -14.09
CA ASP A 157 -1.50 -9.80 -14.90
C ASP A 157 -1.64 -11.22 -15.44
N ARG A 158 -2.78 -11.49 -16.10
CA ARG A 158 -3.02 -12.76 -16.79
C ARG A 158 -3.31 -12.50 -18.28
N ARG A 159 -2.40 -12.94 -19.15
CA ARG A 159 -2.62 -12.92 -20.62
C ARG A 159 -2.49 -14.31 -21.20
N ASN A 160 -3.39 -14.67 -22.09
CA ASN A 160 -3.40 -15.99 -22.73
C ASN A 160 -3.27 -17.13 -21.70
N ASN A 161 -4.01 -17.06 -20.61
CA ASN A 161 -3.98 -17.99 -19.46
C ASN A 161 -2.61 -18.12 -18.75
N LYS A 162 -1.64 -17.26 -19.03
CA LYS A 162 -0.34 -17.24 -18.37
C LYS A 162 -0.25 -16.06 -17.40
N ILE A 163 0.23 -16.33 -16.19
CA ILE A 163 0.58 -15.28 -15.21
C ILE A 163 1.89 -14.64 -15.63
N ARG A 164 1.90 -13.32 -15.73
CA ARG A 164 3.07 -12.51 -16.09
C ARG A 164 3.41 -11.54 -14.98
N PHE A 165 4.68 -11.34 -14.80
CA PHE A 165 5.27 -10.36 -13.89
C PHE A 165 5.99 -9.32 -14.75
N SER A 166 5.67 -8.07 -14.57
CA SER A 166 6.25 -6.95 -15.33
C SER A 166 6.70 -5.86 -14.37
N SER A 167 7.98 -5.56 -14.36
CA SER A 167 8.51 -4.44 -13.59
C SER A 167 7.95 -3.13 -14.12
N LEU A 168 7.70 -2.18 -13.23
CA LEU A 168 7.24 -0.84 -13.56
C LEU A 168 8.37 0.17 -13.35
N SER A 169 8.47 1.13 -14.25
CA SER A 169 9.45 2.20 -14.18
C SER A 169 8.79 3.54 -13.85
N ALA A 170 9.53 4.44 -13.20
CA ALA A 170 9.07 5.79 -12.97
C ALA A 170 8.74 6.50 -14.30
N GLY A 171 7.62 7.21 -14.34
CA GLY A 171 7.05 7.84 -15.53
C GLY A 171 6.16 6.91 -16.37
N GLN A 172 6.18 5.60 -16.13
CA GLN A 172 5.35 4.66 -16.89
C GLN A 172 3.87 4.80 -16.54
N THR A 173 3.04 4.92 -17.57
CA THR A 173 1.57 4.94 -17.45
C THR A 173 0.98 3.69 -18.09
N ILE A 174 0.00 3.09 -17.42
CA ILE A 174 -0.65 1.84 -17.83
C ILE A 174 -2.16 2.04 -17.83
N ASP A 175 -2.82 1.58 -18.88
CA ASP A 175 -4.26 1.38 -18.90
C ASP A 175 -4.58 0.02 -18.25
N LEU A 176 -5.25 0.05 -17.10
CA LEU A 176 -5.62 -1.16 -16.38
C LEU A 176 -6.87 -1.83 -16.94
N THR A 177 -7.69 -1.14 -17.74
CA THR A 177 -8.95 -1.68 -18.29
C THR A 177 -8.71 -2.97 -19.06
N GLY A 178 -7.68 -3.00 -19.92
CA GLY A 178 -7.28 -4.18 -20.69
C GLY A 178 -6.39 -5.18 -19.95
N ASN A 179 -6.01 -4.87 -18.69
CA ASN A 179 -5.07 -5.67 -17.92
C ASN A 179 -5.68 -6.34 -16.68
N ARG A 180 -6.99 -6.18 -16.46
CA ARG A 180 -7.68 -6.85 -15.34
C ARG A 180 -7.99 -8.32 -15.66
N PRO A 181 -7.92 -9.24 -14.69
CA PRO A 181 -7.52 -9.00 -13.31
C PRO A 181 -6.02 -8.73 -13.18
N CYS A 182 -5.64 -7.82 -12.29
CA CYS A 182 -4.23 -7.53 -12.04
C CYS A 182 -3.93 -7.21 -10.57
N ILE A 183 -2.66 -7.39 -10.20
CA ILE A 183 -2.08 -7.05 -8.92
C ILE A 183 -0.95 -6.05 -9.20
N VAL A 184 -0.95 -4.93 -8.48
CA VAL A 184 0.06 -3.89 -8.60
C VAL A 184 0.79 -3.74 -7.28
N THR A 185 2.11 -3.90 -7.30
CA THR A 185 3.00 -3.55 -6.18
C THR A 185 3.46 -2.11 -6.35
N CYS A 186 3.25 -1.27 -5.34
CA CYS A 186 3.56 0.15 -5.41
C CYS A 186 5.06 0.45 -5.53
N GLY A 187 5.90 -0.38 -4.92
CA GLY A 187 7.30 -0.06 -4.64
C GLY A 187 7.45 0.71 -3.33
N ALA A 188 8.67 0.73 -2.79
CA ALA A 188 8.92 1.36 -1.51
C ALA A 188 9.06 2.88 -1.63
N LEU A 189 8.43 3.60 -0.71
CA LEU A 189 8.54 5.05 -0.60
C LEU A 189 9.98 5.45 -0.24
N THR A 190 10.67 4.64 0.57
CA THR A 190 12.10 4.79 0.88
C THR A 190 13.00 4.72 -0.36
N SER A 191 12.51 4.15 -1.47
CA SER A 191 13.17 4.17 -2.78
C SER A 191 12.62 5.27 -3.71
N GLY A 192 11.72 6.12 -3.22
CA GLY A 192 11.12 7.23 -3.93
C GLY A 192 9.94 6.83 -4.82
N PHE A 193 9.40 5.61 -4.73
CA PHE A 193 8.27 5.20 -5.55
C PHE A 193 6.93 5.55 -4.92
N VAL A 194 6.05 6.11 -5.75
CA VAL A 194 4.63 6.33 -5.46
C VAL A 194 3.81 6.07 -6.73
N MET A 195 2.49 5.90 -6.59
CA MET A 195 1.62 5.71 -7.75
C MET A 195 0.44 6.66 -7.72
N THR A 196 0.00 7.07 -8.90
CA THR A 196 -1.30 7.73 -9.07
C THR A 196 -2.24 6.81 -9.84
N TRP A 197 -3.47 6.68 -9.37
CA TRP A 197 -4.52 5.93 -10.04
C TRP A 197 -5.75 6.81 -10.28
N GLU A 198 -6.26 6.77 -11.50
CA GLU A 198 -7.47 7.46 -11.93
C GLU A 198 -8.59 6.42 -12.13
N PRO A 199 -9.48 6.19 -11.16
CA PRO A 199 -10.49 5.13 -11.24
C PRO A 199 -11.44 5.25 -12.42
N LYS A 200 -11.72 6.48 -12.89
CA LYS A 200 -12.64 6.72 -14.01
C LYS A 200 -12.08 6.20 -15.34
N SER A 201 -10.81 6.51 -15.62
CA SER A 201 -10.10 6.07 -16.83
C SER A 201 -9.34 4.76 -16.64
N ASP A 202 -9.31 4.23 -15.41
CA ASP A 202 -8.53 3.08 -14.97
C ASP A 202 -7.04 3.20 -15.35
N ARG A 203 -6.52 4.43 -15.28
CA ARG A 203 -5.12 4.76 -15.62
C ARG A 203 -4.26 4.78 -14.37
N LEU A 204 -3.19 4.00 -14.40
CA LEU A 204 -2.17 3.94 -13.36
C LEU A 204 -0.88 4.57 -13.86
N THR A 205 -0.25 5.42 -13.06
CA THR A 205 1.11 5.94 -13.34
C THR A 205 2.03 5.61 -12.17
N CYS A 206 3.15 4.94 -12.45
CA CYS A 206 4.26 4.79 -11.51
C CYS A 206 5.08 6.08 -11.53
N CYS A 207 5.36 6.67 -10.38
CA CYS A 207 6.06 7.95 -10.27
C CYS A 207 7.29 7.80 -9.36
N SER A 208 8.27 8.70 -9.56
CA SER A 208 9.32 8.97 -8.59
C SER A 208 9.03 10.32 -7.92
N CYS A 209 9.10 10.36 -6.60
CA CYS A 209 8.99 11.56 -5.78
C CYS A 209 10.36 12.06 -5.24
N ARG A 210 11.44 11.50 -5.80
CA ARG A 210 12.83 11.95 -5.60
C ARG A 210 13.34 12.69 -6.81
#